data_0cf3d2b6979ad232a8c083f84048f8a9
#
_entry.id   0cf3d2b6979ad232a8c083f84048f8a9
#
_cell.length_a   1.000
_cell.length_b   1.000
_cell.length_c   1.000
_cell.angle_alpha   90.00
_cell.angle_beta   90.00
_cell.angle_gamma   90.00
#
_symmetry.space_group_name_H-M   'P 1'
#
loop_
_entity.id
_entity.type
_entity.pdbx_description
1 polymer ?
#
loop_
_entity_poly.entity_id
_entity_poly.type
_entity_poly.pdbx_seq_one_letter_code
_entity_poly.pdbx_strand_id
1 'polypeptide(L)'
;MTNLVLKSEILNSVLENKSINREDIIDIYEKSIKNSNELFWTAQKLRIKNKKNSVTFSKKAFFNIINLCKDTCSYCTYKSEPGEEKISLMSKKQIKELLQLAKKYTCVEALFVTGEQPEKKYPEARNWLKENGFKSTVEYLIHSSEEALELGLFPHTNAGNLNYDEMKELKKTNVSMGIMLENVSERLTKKGMPHYLAASKKPQTRLKILENSGKLGIPMTTGILVGIGETIEEIIDSILAIKELHQKYGNIQEVILQNFQPKPDTIMKDSPSANEEYFKKIVALSRIVMPEMNIQIPPNLSPRSYQSFLEVGINDWGGISPLTPDFVNPEFSWPEINKVEDYSKKAGFDLKCRFPIYPEFFSFISKKLRDKIAVIQNEDGYVKEEYWK
;
A
#
# COMPACT_ATOMS: atom_id res chain seq x y z
N MET A 1 -16.65 14.82 20.70
CA MET A 1 -16.20 13.52 21.31
C MET A 1 -16.39 13.59 22.80
N THR A 2 -17.21 12.72 23.36
CA THR A 2 -17.36 12.54 24.82
C THR A 2 -16.02 12.09 25.42
N ASN A 3 -15.60 12.66 26.54
CA ASN A 3 -14.43 12.21 27.28
C ASN A 3 -14.70 10.80 27.82
N LEU A 4 -14.19 9.77 27.14
CA LEU A 4 -14.25 8.40 27.61
C LEU A 4 -13.21 8.22 28.72
N VAL A 5 -13.61 7.72 29.86
CA VAL A 5 -12.68 7.30 30.92
C VAL A 5 -12.25 5.87 30.61
N LEU A 6 -10.96 5.69 30.25
CA LEU A 6 -10.42 4.38 29.96
C LEU A 6 -10.30 3.53 31.24
N LYS A 7 -10.80 2.31 31.17
CA LYS A 7 -10.63 1.29 32.22
C LYS A 7 -9.36 0.48 32.02
N SER A 8 -8.86 0.39 30.78
CA SER A 8 -7.65 -0.35 30.44
C SER A 8 -6.40 0.43 30.85
N GLU A 9 -5.63 -0.10 31.79
CA GLU A 9 -4.32 0.46 32.20
C GLU A 9 -3.31 0.43 31.05
N ILE A 10 -3.36 -0.61 30.18
CA ILE A 10 -2.47 -0.75 29.03
C ILE A 10 -2.76 0.38 28.04
N LEU A 11 -4.03 0.67 27.70
CA LEU A 11 -4.39 1.76 26.78
C LEU A 11 -4.04 3.14 27.34
N ASN A 12 -4.16 3.34 28.66
CA ASN A 12 -3.67 4.55 29.33
C ASN A 12 -2.15 4.69 29.16
N SER A 13 -1.39 3.61 29.38
CA SER A 13 0.07 3.59 29.20
C SER A 13 0.48 3.93 27.75
N VAL A 14 -0.26 3.45 26.75
CA VAL A 14 -0.05 3.80 25.34
C VAL A 14 -0.23 5.29 25.08
N LEU A 15 -1.26 5.93 25.64
CA LEU A 15 -1.47 7.37 25.51
C LEU A 15 -0.36 8.20 26.16
N GLU A 16 0.28 7.67 27.19
CA GLU A 16 1.47 8.24 27.85
C GLU A 16 2.79 7.94 27.08
N ASN A 17 2.72 7.34 25.88
CA ASN A 17 3.84 6.92 25.05
C ASN A 17 4.72 5.81 25.65
N LYS A 18 4.19 5.00 26.56
CA LYS A 18 4.88 3.82 27.07
C LYS A 18 4.83 2.71 26.00
N SER A 19 5.92 1.96 25.91
CA SER A 19 5.98 0.80 25.01
C SER A 19 5.10 -0.33 25.55
N ILE A 20 4.46 -1.05 24.63
CA ILE A 20 3.69 -2.26 24.90
C ILE A 20 4.35 -3.44 24.20
N ASN A 21 4.27 -4.58 24.82
CA ASN A 21 4.78 -5.85 24.29
C ASN A 21 3.71 -6.62 23.51
N ARG A 22 4.08 -7.79 22.97
CA ARG A 22 3.18 -8.63 22.18
C ARG A 22 1.95 -9.10 22.98
N GLU A 23 2.16 -9.49 24.21
CA GLU A 23 1.12 -9.99 25.12
C GLU A 23 0.12 -8.89 25.47
N ASP A 24 0.60 -7.66 25.68
CA ASP A 24 -0.26 -6.49 25.88
C ASP A 24 -1.18 -6.25 24.68
N ILE A 25 -0.67 -6.42 23.47
CA ILE A 25 -1.46 -6.22 22.23
C ILE A 25 -2.54 -7.29 22.10
N ILE A 26 -2.21 -8.55 22.45
CA ILE A 26 -3.18 -9.66 22.48
C ILE A 26 -4.28 -9.36 23.51
N ASP A 27 -3.93 -8.94 24.72
CA ASP A 27 -4.89 -8.60 25.78
C ASP A 27 -5.82 -7.45 25.37
N ILE A 28 -5.28 -6.40 24.72
CA ILE A 28 -6.07 -5.31 24.14
C ILE A 28 -7.09 -5.87 23.14
N TYR A 29 -6.66 -6.74 22.25
CA TYR A 29 -7.55 -7.32 21.25
C TYR A 29 -8.63 -8.18 21.90
N GLU A 30 -8.29 -9.08 22.81
CA GLU A 30 -9.25 -9.96 23.51
C GLU A 30 -10.31 -9.17 24.26
N LYS A 31 -9.92 -8.12 24.97
CA LYS A 31 -10.85 -7.19 25.64
C LYS A 31 -11.77 -6.47 24.64
N SER A 32 -11.25 -6.15 23.45
CA SER A 32 -12.01 -5.49 22.39
C SER A 32 -13.09 -6.39 21.77
N ILE A 33 -13.03 -7.71 21.94
CA ILE A 33 -14.06 -8.64 21.46
C ILE A 33 -15.41 -8.35 22.11
N LYS A 34 -15.40 -8.01 23.40
CA LYS A 34 -16.61 -7.65 24.14
C LYS A 34 -17.05 -6.22 23.94
N ASN A 35 -16.09 -5.29 23.84
CA ASN A 35 -16.34 -3.88 23.61
C ASN A 35 -15.11 -3.19 22.99
N SER A 36 -15.23 -2.77 21.76
CA SER A 36 -14.16 -2.12 20.98
C SER A 36 -14.03 -0.59 21.24
N ASN A 37 -14.92 0.02 22.01
CA ASN A 37 -14.97 1.48 22.17
C ASN A 37 -13.67 2.08 22.71
N GLU A 38 -13.04 1.47 23.71
CA GLU A 38 -11.78 1.97 24.28
C GLU A 38 -10.64 1.86 23.28
N LEU A 39 -10.58 0.76 22.53
CA LEU A 39 -9.61 0.53 21.46
C LEU A 39 -9.73 1.59 20.37
N PHE A 40 -10.92 1.81 19.84
CA PHE A 40 -11.17 2.78 18.76
C PHE A 40 -10.92 4.21 19.21
N TRP A 41 -11.40 4.58 20.39
CA TRP A 41 -11.16 5.90 20.96
C TRP A 41 -9.66 6.17 21.16
N THR A 42 -8.90 5.22 21.68
CA THR A 42 -7.45 5.34 21.87
C THR A 42 -6.72 5.50 20.54
N ALA A 43 -7.05 4.66 19.54
CA ALA A 43 -6.48 4.74 18.20
C ALA A 43 -6.75 6.11 17.55
N GLN A 44 -7.98 6.63 17.68
CA GLN A 44 -8.35 7.95 17.18
C GLN A 44 -7.57 9.08 17.89
N LYS A 45 -7.39 9.00 19.21
CA LYS A 45 -6.58 9.98 19.97
C LYS A 45 -5.14 10.00 19.51
N LEU A 46 -4.51 8.82 19.33
CA LEU A 46 -3.15 8.69 18.82
C LEU A 46 -3.03 9.25 17.38
N ARG A 47 -4.01 8.96 16.53
CA ARG A 47 -4.08 9.47 15.16
C ARG A 47 -4.12 11.01 15.16
N ILE A 48 -5.01 11.63 15.94
CA ILE A 48 -5.13 13.09 16.01
C ILE A 48 -3.85 13.71 16.57
N LYS A 49 -3.27 13.12 17.62
CA LYS A 49 -2.00 13.58 18.23
C LYS A 49 -0.86 13.63 17.22
N ASN A 50 -0.73 12.59 16.37
CA ASN A 50 0.43 12.42 15.50
C ASN A 50 0.21 12.92 14.05
N LYS A 51 -1.04 12.91 13.56
CA LYS A 51 -1.37 13.27 12.16
C LYS A 51 -2.29 14.49 12.06
N LYS A 52 -2.60 15.14 13.19
CA LYS A 52 -3.46 16.35 13.27
C LYS A 52 -4.82 16.08 12.58
N ASN A 53 -5.36 17.07 11.90
CA ASN A 53 -6.65 16.97 11.18
C ASN A 53 -6.51 16.63 9.70
N SER A 54 -5.31 16.22 9.24
CA SER A 54 -5.12 15.89 7.83
C SER A 54 -5.39 14.41 7.57
N VAL A 55 -6.07 14.12 6.47
CA VAL A 55 -6.13 12.80 5.82
C VAL A 55 -5.62 12.95 4.40
N THR A 56 -4.83 11.98 3.95
CA THR A 56 -4.15 12.09 2.65
C THR A 56 -4.65 11.04 1.65
N PHE A 57 -4.39 11.31 0.38
CA PHE A 57 -4.51 10.36 -0.73
C PHE A 57 -3.50 10.73 -1.82
N SER A 58 -3.18 9.80 -2.71
CA SER A 58 -2.43 10.10 -3.93
C SER A 58 -3.33 10.00 -5.16
N LYS A 59 -3.38 11.04 -5.99
CA LYS A 59 -4.10 11.01 -7.26
C LYS A 59 -3.23 10.34 -8.30
N LYS A 60 -3.55 9.10 -8.66
CA LYS A 60 -2.68 8.24 -9.46
C LYS A 60 -3.28 7.78 -10.79
N ALA A 61 -2.41 7.37 -11.69
CA ALA A 61 -2.73 6.47 -12.79
C ALA A 61 -2.01 5.13 -12.57
N PHE A 62 -2.71 4.03 -12.81
CA PHE A 62 -2.24 2.67 -12.61
C PHE A 62 -1.74 2.09 -13.94
N PHE A 63 -0.46 1.74 -14.04
CA PHE A 63 0.16 1.19 -15.24
C PHE A 63 0.36 -0.31 -15.06
N ASN A 64 -0.49 -1.10 -15.70
CA ASN A 64 -0.40 -2.56 -15.71
C ASN A 64 0.62 -3.01 -16.76
N ILE A 65 1.91 -2.97 -16.41
CA ILE A 65 3.02 -3.13 -17.36
C ILE A 65 3.09 -4.55 -17.92
N ILE A 66 3.21 -5.53 -17.04
CA ILE A 66 3.24 -6.96 -17.40
C ILE A 66 2.48 -7.72 -16.32
N ASN A 67 1.35 -8.35 -16.67
CA ASN A 67 0.56 -9.13 -15.71
C ASN A 67 0.78 -10.64 -15.77
N LEU A 68 1.72 -11.11 -16.58
CA LEU A 68 2.27 -12.45 -16.43
C LEU A 68 2.98 -12.56 -15.10
N CYS A 69 2.61 -13.53 -14.27
CA CYS A 69 3.11 -13.64 -12.90
C CYS A 69 3.62 -15.06 -12.62
N LYS A 70 4.83 -15.17 -12.07
CA LYS A 70 5.40 -16.46 -11.69
C LYS A 70 4.59 -17.17 -10.61
N ASP A 71 4.02 -16.39 -9.69
CA ASP A 71 3.23 -16.88 -8.56
C ASP A 71 1.76 -17.08 -8.91
N THR A 72 1.08 -17.91 -8.10
CA THR A 72 -0.37 -18.07 -8.14
C THR A 72 -0.90 -17.96 -6.71
N CYS A 73 -1.22 -16.73 -6.30
CA CYS A 73 -1.89 -16.47 -5.02
C CYS A 73 -3.37 -16.84 -5.13
N SER A 74 -3.91 -17.55 -4.15
CA SER A 74 -5.28 -18.09 -4.22
C SER A 74 -6.39 -17.03 -4.31
N TYR A 75 -6.07 -15.76 -4.05
CA TYR A 75 -7.01 -14.61 -4.04
C TYR A 75 -6.77 -13.60 -5.17
N CYS A 76 -5.76 -13.80 -6.02
CA CYS A 76 -5.30 -12.77 -6.95
C CYS A 76 -5.91 -12.95 -8.34
N THR A 77 -6.52 -11.90 -8.88
CA THR A 77 -7.04 -11.83 -10.27
C THR A 77 -6.13 -11.06 -11.21
N TYR A 78 -5.06 -10.45 -10.70
CA TYR A 78 -4.10 -9.68 -11.51
C TYR A 78 -3.35 -10.52 -12.53
N LYS A 79 -3.02 -11.76 -12.14
CA LYS A 79 -2.25 -12.69 -12.98
C LYS A 79 -3.02 -13.07 -14.23
N SER A 80 -2.31 -13.08 -15.37
CA SER A 80 -2.72 -13.76 -16.60
C SER A 80 -1.74 -14.85 -16.98
N GLU A 81 -2.21 -15.81 -17.77
CA GLU A 81 -1.38 -16.82 -18.44
C GLU A 81 -1.29 -16.51 -19.95
N PRO A 82 -0.25 -17.00 -20.66
CA PRO A 82 -0.13 -16.79 -22.09
C PRO A 82 -1.37 -17.27 -22.86
N GLY A 83 -1.85 -16.45 -23.80
CA GLY A 83 -3.04 -16.74 -24.61
C GLY A 83 -4.37 -16.26 -24.00
N GLU A 84 -4.39 -15.75 -22.78
CA GLU A 84 -5.60 -15.13 -22.21
C GLU A 84 -5.82 -13.71 -22.77
N GLU A 85 -7.09 -13.34 -23.00
CA GLU A 85 -7.46 -12.01 -23.51
C GLU A 85 -7.04 -10.85 -22.60
N LYS A 86 -7.01 -11.09 -21.28
CA LYS A 86 -6.65 -10.09 -20.27
C LYS A 86 -5.13 -9.88 -20.11
N ILE A 87 -4.30 -10.55 -20.94
CA ILE A 87 -2.84 -10.37 -20.87
C ILE A 87 -2.47 -8.93 -21.15
N SER A 88 -1.61 -8.38 -20.31
CA SER A 88 -1.03 -7.05 -20.48
C SER A 88 0.48 -7.18 -20.72
N LEU A 89 0.90 -6.65 -21.84
CA LEU A 89 2.30 -6.36 -22.20
C LEU A 89 2.28 -4.92 -22.73
N MET A 90 2.31 -3.95 -21.81
CA MET A 90 2.03 -2.55 -22.10
C MET A 90 3.19 -1.92 -22.87
N SER A 91 2.98 -1.57 -24.14
CA SER A 91 4.02 -1.01 -25.03
C SER A 91 4.41 0.42 -24.61
N LYS A 92 5.60 0.89 -25.06
CA LYS A 92 6.06 2.29 -24.86
C LYS A 92 5.01 3.31 -25.33
N LYS A 93 4.36 3.05 -26.47
CA LYS A 93 3.30 3.93 -27.00
C LYS A 93 2.13 4.02 -26.03
N GLN A 94 1.63 2.89 -25.54
CA GLN A 94 0.52 2.85 -24.57
C GLN A 94 0.89 3.52 -23.25
N ILE A 95 2.14 3.33 -22.75
CA ILE A 95 2.62 4.02 -21.56
C ILE A 95 2.60 5.53 -21.77
N LYS A 96 3.17 6.01 -22.88
CA LYS A 96 3.22 7.44 -23.20
C LYS A 96 1.82 8.05 -23.33
N GLU A 97 0.89 7.39 -24.02
CA GLU A 97 -0.50 7.83 -24.16
C GLU A 97 -1.21 7.92 -22.80
N LEU A 98 -1.02 6.91 -21.94
CA LEU A 98 -1.62 6.91 -20.59
C LEU A 98 -0.97 7.95 -19.68
N LEU A 99 0.35 8.18 -19.76
CA LEU A 99 1.04 9.27 -19.05
C LEU A 99 0.51 10.64 -19.44
N GLN A 100 0.30 10.88 -20.75
CA GLN A 100 -0.28 12.14 -21.25
C GLN A 100 -1.72 12.33 -20.74
N LEU A 101 -2.50 11.26 -20.74
CA LEU A 101 -3.85 11.28 -20.21
C LEU A 101 -3.85 11.53 -18.69
N ALA A 102 -2.97 10.85 -17.95
CA ALA A 102 -2.81 11.04 -16.51
C ALA A 102 -2.45 12.49 -16.16
N LYS A 103 -1.54 13.11 -16.93
CA LYS A 103 -1.22 14.54 -16.79
C LYS A 103 -2.43 15.43 -17.04
N LYS A 104 -3.22 15.16 -18.09
CA LYS A 104 -4.44 15.91 -18.40
C LYS A 104 -5.46 15.84 -17.27
N TYR A 105 -5.56 14.70 -16.58
CA TYR A 105 -6.44 14.51 -15.43
C TYR A 105 -5.79 14.89 -14.10
N THR A 106 -4.68 15.61 -14.13
CA THR A 106 -3.97 16.10 -12.94
C THR A 106 -3.57 14.97 -11.97
N CYS A 107 -3.24 13.79 -12.49
CA CYS A 107 -2.61 12.76 -11.67
C CYS A 107 -1.19 13.17 -11.31
N VAL A 108 -0.76 12.84 -10.10
CA VAL A 108 0.59 13.15 -9.60
C VAL A 108 1.47 11.91 -9.51
N GLU A 109 0.86 10.74 -9.43
CA GLU A 109 1.54 9.46 -9.31
C GLU A 109 1.39 8.61 -10.56
N ALA A 110 2.51 8.08 -11.06
CA ALA A 110 2.55 6.96 -12.00
C ALA A 110 2.87 5.69 -11.22
N LEU A 111 1.84 4.87 -10.94
CA LEU A 111 2.02 3.59 -10.26
C LEU A 111 2.28 2.49 -11.28
N PHE A 112 3.51 2.01 -11.34
CA PHE A 112 3.91 0.91 -12.20
C PHE A 112 3.79 -0.44 -11.48
N VAL A 113 3.02 -1.36 -12.06
CA VAL A 113 2.79 -2.68 -11.47
C VAL A 113 3.14 -3.77 -12.48
N THR A 114 3.79 -4.84 -11.98
CA THR A 114 4.08 -6.04 -12.76
C THR A 114 3.70 -7.28 -11.97
N GLY A 115 3.55 -8.41 -12.67
CA GLY A 115 3.58 -9.71 -12.04
C GLY A 115 4.95 -10.02 -11.43
N GLU A 116 5.01 -11.06 -10.63
CA GLU A 116 6.26 -11.54 -10.03
C GLU A 116 7.18 -12.12 -11.09
N GLN A 117 8.33 -11.47 -11.32
CA GLN A 117 9.42 -11.93 -12.18
C GLN A 117 8.96 -12.60 -13.50
N PRO A 118 8.17 -11.91 -14.34
CA PRO A 118 7.54 -12.53 -15.52
C PRO A 118 8.52 -13.16 -16.48
N GLU A 119 9.66 -12.52 -16.76
CA GLU A 119 10.69 -13.02 -17.66
C GLU A 119 11.39 -14.29 -17.16
N LYS A 120 11.37 -14.56 -15.84
CA LYS A 120 11.98 -15.82 -15.33
C LYS A 120 11.13 -17.04 -15.63
N LYS A 121 9.82 -16.89 -15.73
CA LYS A 121 8.90 -18.00 -16.01
C LYS A 121 8.47 -18.06 -17.48
N TYR A 122 8.12 -16.92 -18.09
CA TYR A 122 7.43 -16.86 -19.37
C TYR A 122 8.36 -16.46 -20.53
N PRO A 123 8.52 -17.33 -21.56
CA PRO A 123 9.21 -16.96 -22.80
C PRO A 123 8.59 -15.74 -23.48
N GLU A 124 7.27 -15.59 -23.41
CA GLU A 124 6.51 -14.48 -23.98
C GLU A 124 6.98 -13.14 -23.43
N ALA A 125 7.16 -13.05 -22.12
CA ALA A 125 7.69 -11.85 -21.49
C ALA A 125 9.13 -11.56 -21.93
N ARG A 126 9.98 -12.59 -22.00
CA ARG A 126 11.38 -12.43 -22.48
C ARG A 126 11.45 -11.94 -23.91
N ASN A 127 10.68 -12.57 -24.81
CA ASN A 127 10.67 -12.21 -26.22
C ASN A 127 10.14 -10.79 -26.42
N TRP A 128 9.04 -10.46 -25.77
CA TRP A 128 8.47 -9.13 -25.83
C TRP A 128 9.43 -8.05 -25.31
N LEU A 129 10.11 -8.26 -24.18
CA LEU A 129 11.12 -7.33 -23.66
C LEU A 129 12.26 -7.14 -24.69
N LYS A 130 12.78 -8.23 -25.25
CA LYS A 130 13.85 -8.19 -26.25
C LYS A 130 13.44 -7.43 -27.52
N GLU A 131 12.23 -7.67 -28.03
CA GLU A 131 11.66 -6.97 -29.20
C GLU A 131 11.50 -5.47 -28.95
N ASN A 132 11.25 -5.07 -27.70
CA ASN A 132 11.16 -3.67 -27.28
C ASN A 132 12.52 -3.05 -26.89
N GLY A 133 13.63 -3.82 -26.98
CA GLY A 133 14.99 -3.36 -26.74
C GLY A 133 15.43 -3.38 -25.27
N PHE A 134 14.78 -4.19 -24.43
CA PHE A 134 15.10 -4.33 -22.99
C PHE A 134 15.57 -5.74 -22.64
N LYS A 135 16.47 -5.83 -21.67
CA LYS A 135 17.00 -7.10 -21.15
C LYS A 135 16.15 -7.66 -20.00
N SER A 136 15.43 -6.79 -19.29
CA SER A 136 14.63 -7.18 -18.12
C SER A 136 13.42 -6.26 -17.92
N THR A 137 12.45 -6.73 -17.14
CA THR A 137 11.31 -5.94 -16.67
C THR A 137 11.80 -4.68 -15.92
N VAL A 138 12.89 -4.79 -15.16
CA VAL A 138 13.44 -3.66 -14.39
C VAL A 138 13.98 -2.56 -15.31
N GLU A 139 14.71 -2.91 -16.39
CA GLU A 139 15.15 -1.91 -17.39
C GLU A 139 13.94 -1.18 -18.02
N TYR A 140 12.88 -1.92 -18.30
CA TYR A 140 11.66 -1.34 -18.85
C TYR A 140 10.95 -0.41 -17.86
N LEU A 141 10.91 -0.78 -16.58
CA LEU A 141 10.37 0.07 -15.52
C LEU A 141 11.17 1.34 -15.31
N ILE A 142 12.51 1.28 -15.39
CA ILE A 142 13.38 2.46 -15.31
C ILE A 142 13.07 3.42 -16.46
N HIS A 143 13.03 2.93 -17.69
CA HIS A 143 12.66 3.72 -18.88
C HIS A 143 11.27 4.37 -18.71
N SER A 144 10.28 3.61 -18.29
CA SER A 144 8.92 4.11 -18.06
C SER A 144 8.85 5.16 -16.95
N SER A 145 9.67 4.99 -15.92
CA SER A 145 9.80 5.95 -14.82
C SER A 145 10.44 7.27 -15.27
N GLU A 146 11.41 7.21 -16.16
CA GLU A 146 12.04 8.40 -16.74
C GLU A 146 11.02 9.19 -17.59
N GLU A 147 10.24 8.52 -18.44
CA GLU A 147 9.17 9.15 -19.22
C GLU A 147 8.11 9.81 -18.31
N ALA A 148 7.73 9.15 -17.21
CA ALA A 148 6.80 9.73 -16.23
C ALA A 148 7.36 11.00 -15.59
N LEU A 149 8.63 11.00 -15.20
CA LEU A 149 9.30 12.17 -14.61
C LEU A 149 9.46 13.33 -15.60
N GLU A 150 9.60 13.06 -16.89
CA GLU A 150 9.62 14.10 -17.93
C GLU A 150 8.28 14.81 -18.07
N LEU A 151 7.19 14.07 -17.90
CA LEU A 151 5.83 14.60 -17.95
C LEU A 151 5.35 15.21 -16.62
N GLY A 152 6.17 15.11 -15.55
CA GLY A 152 5.85 15.66 -14.22
C GLY A 152 5.00 14.76 -13.34
N LEU A 153 4.91 13.46 -13.68
CA LEU A 153 4.35 12.44 -12.79
C LEU A 153 5.47 11.77 -11.98
N PHE A 154 5.17 11.40 -10.74
CA PHE A 154 6.16 10.80 -9.85
C PHE A 154 6.00 9.28 -9.80
N PRO A 155 7.03 8.53 -10.19
CA PRO A 155 6.98 7.07 -10.22
C PRO A 155 6.95 6.44 -8.83
N HIS A 156 6.07 5.46 -8.68
CA HIS A 156 6.04 4.46 -7.61
C HIS A 156 5.97 3.08 -8.25
N THR A 157 6.84 2.15 -7.86
CA THR A 157 6.91 0.82 -8.49
C THR A 157 6.59 -0.31 -7.52
N ASN A 158 5.65 -1.17 -7.92
CA ASN A 158 5.29 -2.43 -7.27
C ASN A 158 5.60 -3.59 -8.25
N ALA A 159 6.84 -4.06 -8.28
CA ALA A 159 7.32 -5.05 -9.25
C ALA A 159 7.66 -6.42 -8.61
N GLY A 160 7.01 -6.76 -7.50
CA GLY A 160 7.28 -8.02 -6.80
C GLY A 160 8.66 -8.05 -6.14
N ASN A 161 9.30 -9.21 -6.14
CA ASN A 161 10.58 -9.44 -5.47
C ASN A 161 11.75 -8.94 -6.33
N LEU A 162 12.17 -7.72 -6.06
CA LEU A 162 13.39 -7.15 -6.63
C LEU A 162 14.61 -7.52 -5.77
N ASN A 163 15.73 -7.81 -6.40
CA ASN A 163 16.99 -7.96 -5.70
C ASN A 163 17.60 -6.59 -5.30
N TYR A 164 18.70 -6.60 -4.55
CA TYR A 164 19.33 -5.39 -4.03
C TYR A 164 19.77 -4.43 -5.15
N ASP A 165 20.39 -4.95 -6.20
CA ASP A 165 20.90 -4.13 -7.32
C ASP A 165 19.75 -3.58 -8.19
N GLU A 166 18.72 -4.38 -8.46
CA GLU A 166 17.50 -3.94 -9.13
C GLU A 166 16.82 -2.79 -8.38
N MET A 167 16.69 -2.90 -7.06
CA MET A 167 16.13 -1.83 -6.22
C MET A 167 17.01 -0.57 -6.23
N LYS A 168 18.33 -0.74 -6.20
CA LYS A 168 19.32 0.36 -6.25
C LYS A 168 19.21 1.15 -7.56
N GLU A 169 19.02 0.47 -8.69
CA GLU A 169 18.85 1.14 -9.98
C GLU A 169 17.48 1.86 -10.07
N LEU A 170 16.38 1.20 -9.70
CA LEU A 170 15.05 1.81 -9.69
C LEU A 170 14.95 3.03 -8.76
N LYS A 171 15.67 3.04 -7.64
CA LYS A 171 15.73 4.19 -6.72
C LYS A 171 16.13 5.50 -7.41
N LYS A 172 16.90 5.44 -8.50
CA LYS A 172 17.36 6.64 -9.21
C LYS A 172 16.22 7.42 -9.88
N THR A 173 15.15 6.73 -10.24
CA THR A 173 13.99 7.27 -10.97
C THR A 173 12.68 7.21 -10.21
N ASN A 174 12.60 6.44 -9.12
CA ASN A 174 11.41 6.27 -8.31
C ASN A 174 11.49 7.08 -7.01
N VAL A 175 10.42 7.77 -6.63
CA VAL A 175 10.35 8.49 -5.35
C VAL A 175 10.01 7.56 -4.18
N SER A 176 9.39 6.43 -4.47
CA SER A 176 9.09 5.35 -3.52
C SER A 176 8.88 4.02 -4.24
N MET A 177 8.87 2.94 -3.50
CA MET A 177 8.53 1.60 -3.99
C MET A 177 7.58 0.92 -3.02
N GLY A 178 6.93 -0.14 -3.49
CA GLY A 178 6.00 -0.91 -2.66
C GLY A 178 6.18 -2.41 -2.79
N ILE A 179 6.00 -3.10 -1.68
CA ILE A 179 5.82 -4.55 -1.63
C ILE A 179 5.02 -4.92 -0.38
N MET A 180 3.90 -5.60 -0.58
CA MET A 180 3.09 -6.09 0.54
C MET A 180 3.79 -7.27 1.23
N LEU A 181 3.99 -7.16 2.56
CA LEU A 181 4.43 -8.30 3.39
C LEU A 181 3.36 -9.40 3.37
N GLU A 182 2.10 -9.02 3.33
CA GLU A 182 0.88 -9.82 3.46
C GLU A 182 0.73 -10.41 4.86
N ASN A 183 1.63 -11.30 5.27
CA ASN A 183 1.64 -11.91 6.59
C ASN A 183 3.00 -12.58 6.86
N VAL A 184 3.41 -12.70 8.13
CA VAL A 184 4.65 -13.38 8.53
C VAL A 184 4.47 -14.87 8.81
N SER A 185 3.27 -15.41 8.65
CA SER A 185 2.99 -16.82 8.94
C SER A 185 3.46 -17.74 7.82
N GLU A 186 4.41 -18.62 8.13
CA GLU A 186 4.80 -19.74 7.25
C GLU A 186 3.64 -20.72 7.02
N ARG A 187 2.65 -20.78 7.90
CA ARG A 187 1.46 -21.61 7.76
C ARG A 187 0.68 -21.28 6.49
N LEU A 188 0.57 -19.99 6.16
CA LEU A 188 -0.15 -19.54 4.97
C LEU A 188 0.53 -19.96 3.64
N THR A 189 1.75 -20.49 3.70
CA THR A 189 2.46 -21.03 2.51
C THR A 189 2.30 -22.56 2.37
N LYS A 190 1.63 -23.23 3.29
CA LYS A 190 1.44 -24.69 3.24
C LYS A 190 0.35 -25.08 2.23
N LYS A 191 0.31 -26.38 1.87
CA LYS A 191 -0.69 -26.92 0.94
C LYS A 191 -2.12 -26.59 1.42
N GLY A 192 -2.94 -26.09 0.50
CA GLY A 192 -4.31 -25.67 0.79
C GLY A 192 -4.44 -24.24 1.32
N MET A 193 -3.34 -23.56 1.61
CA MET A 193 -3.32 -22.17 2.11
C MET A 193 -3.09 -21.15 0.97
N PRO A 194 -3.43 -19.86 1.17
CA PRO A 194 -3.48 -18.85 0.09
C PRO A 194 -2.19 -18.64 -0.68
N HIS A 195 -1.04 -18.84 -0.06
CA HIS A 195 0.28 -18.60 -0.65
C HIS A 195 1.01 -19.90 -1.06
N TYR A 196 0.34 -21.03 -1.10
CA TYR A 196 0.97 -22.33 -1.42
C TYR A 196 1.70 -22.34 -2.78
N LEU A 197 1.10 -21.72 -3.82
CA LEU A 197 1.67 -21.61 -5.14
C LEU A 197 2.31 -20.23 -5.42
N ALA A 198 2.70 -19.53 -4.35
CA ALA A 198 3.26 -18.19 -4.42
C ALA A 198 4.57 -18.11 -3.61
N ALA A 199 5.64 -18.67 -4.17
CA ALA A 199 6.94 -18.76 -3.50
C ALA A 199 7.51 -17.37 -3.11
N SER A 200 7.14 -16.31 -3.81
CA SER A 200 7.53 -14.95 -3.50
C SER A 200 6.87 -14.40 -2.23
N LYS A 201 5.77 -15.01 -1.80
CA LYS A 201 5.01 -14.62 -0.59
C LYS A 201 5.55 -15.27 0.69
N LYS A 202 6.62 -16.06 0.61
CA LYS A 202 7.27 -16.58 1.83
C LYS A 202 7.72 -15.43 2.71
N PRO A 203 7.40 -15.45 4.02
CA PRO A 203 7.71 -14.35 4.94
C PRO A 203 9.16 -13.91 4.91
N GLN A 204 10.10 -14.87 4.98
CA GLN A 204 11.53 -14.58 4.94
C GLN A 204 11.95 -13.83 3.66
N THR A 205 11.35 -14.17 2.50
CA THR A 205 11.62 -13.49 1.24
C THR A 205 11.14 -12.04 1.29
N ARG A 206 9.92 -11.80 1.78
CA ARG A 206 9.34 -10.46 1.89
C ARG A 206 10.09 -9.58 2.90
N LEU A 207 10.38 -10.12 4.07
CA LEU A 207 11.17 -9.44 5.10
C LEU A 207 12.56 -9.06 4.58
N LYS A 208 13.22 -9.95 3.79
CA LYS A 208 14.52 -9.66 3.19
C LYS A 208 14.48 -8.50 2.20
N ILE A 209 13.41 -8.37 1.42
CA ILE A 209 13.26 -7.25 0.49
C ILE A 209 13.02 -5.95 1.26
N LEU A 210 12.18 -5.96 2.29
CA LEU A 210 11.97 -4.81 3.16
C LEU A 210 13.27 -4.41 3.87
N GLU A 211 14.06 -5.37 4.33
CA GLU A 211 15.40 -5.11 4.88
C GLU A 211 16.33 -4.46 3.85
N ASN A 212 16.36 -4.97 2.62
CA ASN A 212 17.17 -4.40 1.53
C ASN A 212 16.73 -2.98 1.17
N SER A 213 15.42 -2.70 1.15
CA SER A 213 14.92 -1.33 0.95
C SER A 213 15.39 -0.38 2.04
N GLY A 214 15.43 -0.86 3.29
CA GLY A 214 15.97 -0.12 4.43
C GLY A 214 17.45 0.20 4.28
N LYS A 215 18.27 -0.79 3.93
CA LYS A 215 19.71 -0.61 3.67
C LYS A 215 19.99 0.38 2.53
N LEU A 216 19.12 0.43 1.54
CA LEU A 216 19.20 1.36 0.42
C LEU A 216 18.58 2.72 0.74
N GLY A 217 17.87 2.88 1.85
CA GLY A 217 17.15 4.10 2.17
C GLY A 217 16.10 4.42 1.08
N ILE A 218 15.23 3.44 0.74
CA ILE A 218 14.14 3.63 -0.22
C ILE A 218 12.86 3.86 0.59
N PRO A 219 12.12 4.96 0.39
CA PRO A 219 10.78 5.12 0.97
C PRO A 219 9.90 3.97 0.52
N MET A 220 9.49 3.11 1.47
CA MET A 220 8.83 1.85 1.17
C MET A 220 7.40 1.81 1.68
N THR A 221 6.46 1.47 0.80
CA THR A 221 5.10 1.11 1.17
C THR A 221 5.02 -0.40 1.34
N THR A 222 4.49 -0.85 2.47
CA THR A 222 4.23 -2.26 2.75
C THR A 222 2.88 -2.42 3.43
N GLY A 223 2.51 -3.63 3.81
CA GLY A 223 1.26 -3.86 4.51
C GLY A 223 0.89 -5.33 4.65
N ILE A 224 -0.28 -5.55 5.19
CA ILE A 224 -0.84 -6.88 5.44
C ILE A 224 -2.18 -7.06 4.74
N LEU A 225 -2.51 -8.29 4.38
CA LEU A 225 -3.81 -8.69 3.85
C LEU A 225 -4.57 -9.46 4.93
N VAL A 226 -5.73 -8.93 5.31
CA VAL A 226 -6.56 -9.41 6.41
C VAL A 226 -7.75 -10.21 5.88
N GLY A 227 -7.99 -11.39 6.43
CA GLY A 227 -9.11 -12.26 6.09
C GLY A 227 -8.79 -13.38 5.11
N ILE A 228 -7.51 -13.76 4.98
CA ILE A 228 -7.06 -14.85 4.10
C ILE A 228 -6.85 -16.17 4.85
N GLY A 229 -7.31 -16.27 6.10
CA GLY A 229 -7.21 -17.46 6.95
C GLY A 229 -6.11 -17.41 7.98
N GLU A 230 -5.55 -16.24 8.24
CA GLU A 230 -4.60 -15.97 9.31
C GLU A 230 -5.28 -15.93 10.68
N THR A 231 -4.49 -16.11 11.75
CA THR A 231 -4.94 -15.88 13.13
C THR A 231 -4.62 -14.44 13.57
N ILE A 232 -5.20 -14.02 14.70
CA ILE A 232 -4.93 -12.68 15.23
C ILE A 232 -3.47 -12.54 15.67
N GLU A 233 -2.87 -13.60 16.22
CA GLU A 233 -1.46 -13.61 16.61
C GLU A 233 -0.55 -13.43 15.37
N GLU A 234 -0.87 -14.09 14.26
CA GLU A 234 -0.14 -13.96 13.00
C GLU A 234 -0.25 -12.53 12.42
N ILE A 235 -1.39 -11.84 12.62
CA ILE A 235 -1.55 -10.42 12.28
C ILE A 235 -0.69 -9.54 13.18
N ILE A 236 -0.76 -9.74 14.49
CA ILE A 236 0.02 -8.96 15.46
C ILE A 236 1.52 -9.13 15.19
N ASP A 237 1.97 -10.35 14.94
CA ASP A 237 3.37 -10.64 14.59
C ASP A 237 3.79 -9.94 13.29
N SER A 238 2.88 -9.86 12.31
CA SER A 238 3.14 -9.13 11.05
C SER A 238 3.28 -7.63 11.25
N ILE A 239 2.42 -7.03 12.09
CA ILE A 239 2.48 -5.60 12.43
C ILE A 239 3.78 -5.30 13.20
N LEU A 240 4.15 -6.16 14.15
CA LEU A 240 5.39 -6.03 14.92
C LEU A 240 6.64 -6.15 14.04
N ALA A 241 6.65 -7.10 13.09
CA ALA A 241 7.77 -7.23 12.14
C ALA A 241 7.96 -5.98 11.27
N ILE A 242 6.86 -5.34 10.82
CA ILE A 242 6.92 -4.07 10.10
C ILE A 242 7.45 -2.95 11.01
N LYS A 243 6.96 -2.87 12.25
CA LYS A 243 7.43 -1.91 13.25
C LYS A 243 8.93 -2.02 13.50
N GLU A 244 9.43 -3.24 13.71
CA GLU A 244 10.86 -3.51 13.96
C GLU A 244 11.74 -3.08 12.78
N LEU A 245 11.31 -3.39 11.55
CA LEU A 245 12.03 -2.95 10.34
C LEU A 245 12.03 -1.43 10.21
N HIS A 246 10.91 -0.76 10.50
CA HIS A 246 10.83 0.69 10.48
C HIS A 246 11.71 1.32 11.57
N GLN A 247 11.69 0.79 12.79
CA GLN A 247 12.57 1.25 13.88
C GLN A 247 14.06 1.13 13.52
N LYS A 248 14.42 0.07 12.79
CA LYS A 248 15.81 -0.17 12.40
C LYS A 248 16.30 0.72 11.26
N TYR A 249 15.44 1.00 10.27
CA TYR A 249 15.87 1.66 9.03
C TYR A 249 15.19 3.02 8.77
N GLY A 250 14.08 3.32 9.41
CA GLY A 250 13.32 4.56 9.25
C GLY A 250 12.68 4.78 7.88
N ASN A 251 12.68 3.77 7.00
CA ASN A 251 12.33 3.93 5.58
C ASN A 251 10.92 3.48 5.19
N ILE A 252 10.19 2.77 6.08
CA ILE A 252 8.79 2.39 5.80
C ILE A 252 7.92 3.62 5.98
N GLN A 253 7.45 4.16 4.87
CA GLN A 253 6.67 5.40 4.87
C GLN A 253 5.19 5.20 5.12
N GLU A 254 4.67 3.99 4.86
CA GLU A 254 3.25 3.70 4.87
C GLU A 254 2.98 2.22 5.10
N VAL A 255 1.96 1.93 5.89
CA VAL A 255 1.43 0.58 6.09
C VAL A 255 0.01 0.50 5.56
N ILE A 256 -0.19 -0.33 4.53
CA ILE A 256 -1.50 -0.62 3.95
C ILE A 256 -2.14 -1.77 4.73
N LEU A 257 -3.32 -1.53 5.25
CA LEU A 257 -4.17 -2.59 5.77
C LEU A 257 -5.25 -2.87 4.72
N GLN A 258 -5.17 -4.05 4.12
CA GLN A 258 -6.06 -4.45 3.03
C GLN A 258 -7.00 -5.56 3.50
N ASN A 259 -8.30 -5.34 3.39
CA ASN A 259 -9.29 -6.36 3.67
C ASN A 259 -9.50 -7.26 2.45
N PHE A 260 -9.44 -8.57 2.68
CA PHE A 260 -9.73 -9.56 1.64
C PHE A 260 -11.17 -9.45 1.15
N GLN A 261 -11.31 -9.47 -0.17
CA GLN A 261 -12.59 -9.60 -0.85
C GLN A 261 -12.54 -10.82 -1.78
N PRO A 262 -13.53 -11.73 -1.73
CA PRO A 262 -13.60 -12.88 -2.64
C PRO A 262 -13.83 -12.40 -4.06
N LYS A 263 -13.21 -13.09 -5.03
CA LYS A 263 -13.31 -12.75 -6.46
C LYS A 263 -13.64 -13.98 -7.28
N PRO A 264 -14.52 -13.86 -8.32
CA PRO A 264 -15.10 -15.01 -9.03
C PRO A 264 -14.07 -15.98 -9.60
N ASP A 265 -12.99 -15.47 -10.18
CA ASP A 265 -11.99 -16.25 -10.92
C ASP A 265 -10.81 -16.67 -10.04
N THR A 266 -11.00 -16.82 -8.73
CA THR A 266 -9.94 -17.20 -7.80
C THR A 266 -10.26 -18.49 -7.06
N ILE A 267 -9.22 -19.13 -6.53
CA ILE A 267 -9.38 -20.33 -5.66
C ILE A 267 -10.21 -19.97 -4.42
N MET A 268 -10.09 -18.75 -3.91
CA MET A 268 -10.79 -18.27 -2.72
C MET A 268 -12.13 -17.58 -3.02
N LYS A 269 -12.74 -17.84 -4.19
CA LYS A 269 -14.02 -17.21 -4.60
C LYS A 269 -15.18 -17.43 -3.61
N ASP A 270 -15.19 -18.56 -2.94
CA ASP A 270 -16.23 -18.95 -1.98
C ASP A 270 -15.82 -18.68 -0.50
N SER A 271 -14.65 -18.08 -0.28
CA SER A 271 -14.21 -17.68 1.06
C SER A 271 -14.97 -16.42 1.51
N PRO A 272 -15.32 -16.29 2.80
CA PRO A 272 -15.96 -15.08 3.29
C PRO A 272 -15.04 -13.87 3.15
N SER A 273 -15.60 -12.70 2.88
CA SER A 273 -14.87 -11.43 3.00
C SER A 273 -14.44 -11.20 4.46
N ALA A 274 -13.39 -10.40 4.66
CA ALA A 274 -13.00 -9.99 6.00
C ALA A 274 -14.17 -9.28 6.71
N ASN A 275 -14.50 -9.70 7.93
CA ASN A 275 -15.52 -9.05 8.73
C ASN A 275 -15.11 -7.59 9.03
N GLU A 276 -16.03 -6.63 8.80
CA GLU A 276 -15.71 -5.20 8.92
C GLU A 276 -15.30 -4.81 10.35
N GLU A 277 -16.01 -5.29 11.36
CA GLU A 277 -15.69 -4.98 12.77
C GLU A 277 -14.33 -5.57 13.18
N TYR A 278 -14.03 -6.80 12.73
CA TYR A 278 -12.71 -7.41 12.89
C TYR A 278 -11.63 -6.56 12.22
N PHE A 279 -11.86 -6.15 10.98
CA PHE A 279 -10.91 -5.33 10.24
C PHE A 279 -10.67 -3.96 10.89
N LYS A 280 -11.72 -3.30 11.41
CA LYS A 280 -11.60 -2.06 12.19
C LYS A 280 -10.72 -2.24 13.43
N LYS A 281 -10.85 -3.36 14.14
CA LYS A 281 -9.99 -3.67 15.29
C LYS A 281 -8.53 -3.80 14.88
N ILE A 282 -8.23 -4.45 13.75
CA ILE A 282 -6.86 -4.57 13.23
C ILE A 282 -6.30 -3.19 12.86
N VAL A 283 -7.09 -2.32 12.22
CA VAL A 283 -6.70 -0.94 11.92
C VAL A 283 -6.36 -0.18 13.21
N ALA A 284 -7.22 -0.26 14.22
CA ALA A 284 -6.99 0.41 15.50
C ALA A 284 -5.76 -0.13 16.24
N LEU A 285 -5.57 -1.46 16.26
CA LEU A 285 -4.36 -2.09 16.83
C LEU A 285 -3.10 -1.62 16.11
N SER A 286 -3.13 -1.53 14.78
CA SER A 286 -1.99 -1.05 14.00
C SER A 286 -1.61 0.38 14.37
N ARG A 287 -2.61 1.26 14.62
CA ARG A 287 -2.38 2.63 15.10
C ARG A 287 -1.79 2.64 16.52
N ILE A 288 -2.25 1.77 17.40
CA ILE A 288 -1.73 1.65 18.76
C ILE A 288 -0.27 1.18 18.75
N VAL A 289 0.05 0.18 17.93
CA VAL A 289 1.41 -0.39 17.83
C VAL A 289 2.38 0.56 17.16
N MET A 290 1.90 1.34 16.18
CA MET A 290 2.69 2.29 15.36
C MET A 290 2.02 3.67 15.37
N PRO A 291 2.11 4.45 16.48
CA PRO A 291 1.33 5.69 16.65
C PRO A 291 1.63 6.77 15.60
N GLU A 292 2.85 6.83 15.07
CA GLU A 292 3.31 7.85 14.12
C GLU A 292 3.25 7.39 12.65
N MET A 293 3.03 6.09 12.41
CA MET A 293 3.02 5.51 11.06
C MET A 293 1.88 6.09 10.20
N ASN A 294 2.12 6.23 8.89
CA ASN A 294 1.03 6.46 7.96
C ASN A 294 0.29 5.15 7.71
N ILE A 295 -0.95 5.10 8.17
CA ILE A 295 -1.82 3.91 8.04
C ILE A 295 -2.88 4.19 7.01
N GLN A 296 -2.89 3.35 5.98
CA GLN A 296 -3.78 3.41 4.83
C GLN A 296 -4.74 2.24 4.81
N ILE A 297 -5.97 2.52 4.37
CA ILE A 297 -6.87 1.49 3.83
C ILE A 297 -7.27 1.85 2.40
N PRO A 298 -7.43 0.87 1.48
CA PRO A 298 -8.00 1.10 0.16
C PRO A 298 -9.52 1.35 0.26
N PRO A 299 -10.04 2.53 -0.09
CA PRO A 299 -11.45 2.86 0.11
C PRO A 299 -12.40 2.08 -0.81
N ASN A 300 -11.91 1.64 -1.98
CA ASN A 300 -12.67 0.83 -2.92
C ASN A 300 -13.04 -0.57 -2.37
N LEU A 301 -12.24 -1.13 -1.45
CA LEU A 301 -12.52 -2.44 -0.86
C LEU A 301 -13.56 -2.42 0.27
N SER A 302 -13.99 -1.23 0.69
CA SER A 302 -15.05 -1.02 1.67
C SER A 302 -16.01 0.09 1.22
N PRO A 303 -16.62 0.01 0.02
CA PRO A 303 -17.25 1.14 -0.66
C PRO A 303 -18.44 1.73 0.10
N ARG A 304 -19.06 0.97 1.01
CA ARG A 304 -20.22 1.42 1.80
C ARG A 304 -19.84 2.04 3.13
N SER A 305 -18.62 1.80 3.63
CA SER A 305 -18.25 2.10 5.01
C SER A 305 -16.83 2.64 5.18
N TYR A 306 -16.05 2.85 4.09
CA TYR A 306 -14.65 3.29 4.21
C TYR A 306 -14.49 4.55 5.07
N GLN A 307 -15.43 5.49 5.03
CA GLN A 307 -15.40 6.71 5.82
C GLN A 307 -15.33 6.45 7.34
N SER A 308 -15.90 5.35 7.83
CA SER A 308 -15.88 5.00 9.26
C SER A 308 -14.48 4.62 9.78
N PHE A 309 -13.54 4.32 8.88
CA PHE A 309 -12.17 4.02 9.27
C PHE A 309 -11.36 5.25 9.70
N LEU A 310 -11.83 6.47 9.40
CA LEU A 310 -11.25 7.69 9.96
C LEU A 310 -11.35 7.72 11.50
N GLU A 311 -12.38 7.08 12.05
CA GLU A 311 -12.63 7.04 13.49
C GLU A 311 -11.78 5.98 14.21
N VAL A 312 -11.17 5.05 13.47
CA VAL A 312 -10.40 3.95 14.04
C VAL A 312 -8.89 4.03 13.77
N GLY A 313 -8.42 5.18 13.26
CA GLY A 313 -6.98 5.47 13.31
C GLY A 313 -6.24 5.61 11.99
N ILE A 314 -6.90 5.52 10.82
CA ILE A 314 -6.24 5.78 9.54
C ILE A 314 -5.95 7.28 9.36
N ASN A 315 -4.97 7.57 8.51
CA ASN A 315 -4.68 8.93 8.05
C ASN A 315 -4.47 9.02 6.54
N ASP A 316 -4.67 7.92 5.80
CA ASP A 316 -4.47 7.89 4.36
C ASP A 316 -5.49 6.96 3.67
N TRP A 317 -5.95 7.40 2.49
CA TRP A 317 -6.84 6.64 1.61
C TRP A 317 -6.09 5.89 0.50
N GLY A 318 -4.78 6.02 0.47
CA GLY A 318 -3.95 5.47 -0.58
C GLY A 318 -4.09 6.16 -1.92
N GLY A 319 -3.83 5.42 -2.96
CA GLY A 319 -3.96 5.94 -4.31
C GLY A 319 -5.39 5.81 -4.83
N ILE A 320 -5.94 6.90 -5.33
CA ILE A 320 -7.25 6.94 -6.00
C ILE A 320 -7.03 7.34 -7.46
N SER A 321 -7.55 6.53 -8.40
CA SER A 321 -7.39 6.80 -9.81
C SER A 321 -8.71 7.28 -10.44
N PRO A 322 -8.69 8.43 -11.14
CA PRO A 322 -9.83 8.87 -11.94
C PRO A 322 -9.89 8.23 -13.34
N LEU A 323 -8.85 7.45 -13.72
CA LEU A 323 -8.64 7.00 -15.11
C LEU A 323 -8.62 5.49 -15.26
N THR A 324 -7.98 4.82 -14.32
CA THR A 324 -7.66 3.40 -14.43
C THR A 324 -8.32 2.62 -13.31
N PRO A 325 -8.76 1.38 -13.55
CA PRO A 325 -9.28 0.54 -12.48
C PRO A 325 -8.16 0.15 -11.50
N ASP A 326 -8.55 -0.43 -10.39
CA ASP A 326 -7.66 -1.24 -9.57
C ASP A 326 -7.45 -2.59 -10.29
N PHE A 327 -6.31 -2.78 -10.94
CA PHE A 327 -6.05 -4.01 -11.70
C PHE A 327 -5.91 -5.26 -10.82
N VAL A 328 -5.73 -5.08 -9.50
CA VAL A 328 -5.70 -6.19 -8.54
C VAL A 328 -7.11 -6.54 -8.05
N ASN A 329 -7.99 -5.54 -7.98
CA ASN A 329 -9.37 -5.68 -7.53
C ASN A 329 -10.34 -4.95 -8.49
N PRO A 330 -10.42 -5.38 -9.76
CA PRO A 330 -11.14 -4.65 -10.82
C PRO A 330 -12.66 -4.57 -10.60
N GLU A 331 -13.21 -5.44 -9.75
CA GLU A 331 -14.62 -5.45 -9.39
C GLU A 331 -15.00 -4.28 -8.45
N PHE A 332 -14.01 -3.63 -7.84
CA PHE A 332 -14.19 -2.57 -6.85
C PHE A 332 -13.71 -1.21 -7.38
N SER A 333 -14.67 -0.42 -7.87
CA SER A 333 -14.37 0.91 -8.41
C SER A 333 -13.87 1.87 -7.35
N TRP A 334 -12.95 2.76 -7.76
CA TRP A 334 -12.51 3.86 -6.90
C TRP A 334 -13.66 4.82 -6.58
N PRO A 335 -13.73 5.34 -5.35
CA PRO A 335 -14.66 6.42 -5.04
C PRO A 335 -14.25 7.71 -5.78
N GLU A 336 -15.23 8.54 -6.06
CA GLU A 336 -14.99 9.89 -6.57
C GLU A 336 -14.25 10.73 -5.51
N ILE A 337 -13.17 11.41 -5.91
CA ILE A 337 -12.32 12.20 -5.00
C ILE A 337 -13.14 13.25 -4.24
N ASN A 338 -14.09 13.90 -4.91
CA ASN A 338 -14.96 14.90 -4.27
C ASN A 338 -15.80 14.29 -3.14
N LYS A 339 -16.29 13.06 -3.31
CA LYS A 339 -17.01 12.36 -2.25
C LYS A 339 -16.11 12.01 -1.07
N VAL A 340 -14.86 11.62 -1.35
CA VAL A 340 -13.86 11.35 -0.30
C VAL A 340 -13.55 12.65 0.45
N GLU A 341 -13.43 13.79 -0.24
CA GLU A 341 -13.24 15.11 0.37
C GLU A 341 -14.41 15.48 1.29
N ASP A 342 -15.64 15.35 0.80
CA ASP A 342 -16.86 15.65 1.56
C ASP A 342 -16.98 14.80 2.83
N TYR A 343 -16.71 13.50 2.73
CA TYR A 343 -16.74 12.61 3.89
C TYR A 343 -15.63 12.93 4.90
N SER A 344 -14.42 13.19 4.42
CA SER A 344 -13.30 13.59 5.27
C SER A 344 -13.63 14.86 6.03
N LYS A 345 -14.16 15.87 5.34
CA LYS A 345 -14.57 17.15 5.94
C LYS A 345 -15.69 17.00 6.97
N LYS A 346 -16.71 16.19 6.68
CA LYS A 346 -17.79 15.88 7.65
C LYS A 346 -17.26 15.18 8.90
N ALA A 347 -16.21 14.40 8.79
CA ALA A 347 -15.52 13.75 9.91
C ALA A 347 -14.54 14.69 10.65
N GLY A 348 -14.40 15.96 10.21
CA GLY A 348 -13.50 16.95 10.80
C GLY A 348 -12.06 16.88 10.32
N PHE A 349 -11.83 16.32 9.13
CA PHE A 349 -10.49 16.18 8.54
C PHE A 349 -10.39 16.88 7.18
N ASP A 350 -9.22 17.48 6.94
CA ASP A 350 -8.87 18.11 5.67
C ASP A 350 -8.22 17.07 4.75
N LEU A 351 -8.82 16.84 3.57
CA LEU A 351 -8.25 15.97 2.56
C LEU A 351 -7.10 16.70 1.85
N LYS A 352 -5.92 16.07 1.81
CA LYS A 352 -4.74 16.59 1.11
C LYS A 352 -4.24 15.57 0.08
N CYS A 353 -3.94 16.04 -1.13
CA CYS A 353 -3.27 15.21 -2.12
C CYS A 353 -1.77 15.14 -1.80
N ARG A 354 -1.24 13.94 -1.56
CA ARG A 354 0.20 13.72 -1.39
C ARG A 354 0.84 13.23 -2.68
N PHE A 355 2.15 13.38 -2.77
CA PHE A 355 2.98 12.61 -3.71
C PHE A 355 2.98 11.12 -3.34
N PRO A 356 3.47 10.20 -4.20
CA PRO A 356 3.69 8.80 -3.80
C PRO A 356 4.83 8.64 -2.77
N ILE A 357 5.21 9.72 -2.14
CA ILE A 357 6.14 9.83 -1.01
C ILE A 357 5.59 10.87 -0.04
N TYR A 358 5.70 10.61 1.25
CA TYR A 358 5.30 11.57 2.28
C TYR A 358 6.39 12.61 2.55
N PRO A 359 6.01 13.83 2.98
CA PRO A 359 6.97 14.92 3.21
C PRO A 359 8.15 14.56 4.12
N GLU A 360 7.87 13.80 5.18
CA GLU A 360 8.89 13.36 6.15
C GLU A 360 9.95 12.42 5.56
N PHE A 361 9.72 11.88 4.35
CA PHE A 361 10.63 10.98 3.65
C PHE A 361 11.39 11.65 2.49
N PHE A 362 11.22 12.93 2.23
CA PHE A 362 11.91 13.62 1.13
C PHE A 362 13.45 13.57 1.23
N SER A 363 13.99 13.43 2.44
CA SER A 363 15.44 13.26 2.64
C SER A 363 16.00 11.96 2.07
N PHE A 364 15.17 10.93 1.85
CA PHE A 364 15.57 9.63 1.32
C PHE A 364 15.78 9.61 -0.20
N ILE A 365 15.24 10.59 -0.93
CA ILE A 365 15.36 10.68 -2.38
C ILE A 365 16.42 11.68 -2.82
N SER A 366 16.89 11.54 -4.08
CA SER A 366 17.92 12.40 -4.65
C SER A 366 17.49 13.87 -4.74
N LYS A 367 18.47 14.79 -4.76
CA LYS A 367 18.19 16.22 -4.98
C LYS A 367 17.39 16.45 -6.27
N LYS A 368 17.74 15.74 -7.36
CA LYS A 368 17.02 15.83 -8.66
C LYS A 368 15.53 15.54 -8.51
N LEU A 369 15.14 14.53 -7.73
CA LEU A 369 13.72 14.18 -7.51
C LEU A 369 13.05 15.20 -6.59
N ARG A 370 13.74 15.68 -5.54
CA ARG A 370 13.21 16.75 -4.68
C ARG A 370 12.95 18.04 -5.43
N ASP A 371 13.88 18.45 -6.31
CA ASP A 371 13.73 19.66 -7.11
C ASP A 371 12.49 19.58 -8.03
N LYS A 372 12.17 18.38 -8.57
CA LYS A 372 10.93 18.15 -9.32
C LYS A 372 9.67 18.25 -8.44
N ILE A 373 9.68 17.69 -7.22
CA ILE A 373 8.58 17.80 -6.25
C ILE A 373 8.37 19.26 -5.88
N ALA A 374 9.42 20.02 -5.64
CA ALA A 374 9.37 21.42 -5.21
C ALA A 374 8.57 22.34 -6.17
N VAL A 375 8.46 21.97 -7.44
CA VAL A 375 7.70 22.75 -8.44
C VAL A 375 6.21 22.84 -8.07
N ILE A 376 5.62 21.74 -7.60
CA ILE A 376 4.19 21.64 -7.38
C ILE A 376 3.81 21.35 -5.91
N GLN A 377 4.78 21.33 -4.97
CA GLN A 377 4.51 21.18 -3.55
C GLN A 377 4.09 22.51 -2.90
N ASN A 378 3.21 22.43 -1.89
CA ASN A 378 2.87 23.53 -1.01
C ASN A 378 3.84 23.62 0.20
N GLU A 379 3.63 24.57 1.10
CA GLU A 379 4.46 24.78 2.30
C GLU A 379 4.50 23.57 3.26
N ASP A 380 3.42 22.77 3.31
CA ASP A 380 3.33 21.56 4.12
C ASP A 380 3.98 20.33 3.44
N GLY A 381 4.48 20.45 2.20
CA GLY A 381 5.06 19.34 1.43
C GLY A 381 4.06 18.50 0.65
N TYR A 382 2.79 18.86 0.63
CA TYR A 382 1.75 18.22 -0.19
C TYR A 382 1.62 18.85 -1.57
N VAL A 383 0.85 18.23 -2.45
CA VAL A 383 0.55 18.79 -3.78
C VAL A 383 -0.34 20.03 -3.64
N LYS A 384 0.00 21.15 -4.30
CA LYS A 384 -0.85 22.32 -4.35
C LYS A 384 -2.22 21.97 -4.97
N GLU A 385 -3.29 22.59 -4.49
CA GLU A 385 -4.66 22.27 -4.91
C GLU A 385 -4.88 22.44 -6.42
N GLU A 386 -4.29 23.45 -7.02
CA GLU A 386 -4.35 23.72 -8.48
C GLU A 386 -3.79 22.59 -9.36
N TYR A 387 -3.00 21.66 -8.78
CA TYR A 387 -2.41 20.53 -9.50
C TYR A 387 -3.15 19.20 -9.27
N TRP A 388 -4.25 19.19 -8.49
CA TRP A 388 -4.99 17.95 -8.30
C TRP A 388 -6.53 18.12 -8.26
N LYS A 389 -7.05 19.33 -8.07
CA LYS A 389 -8.50 19.67 -8.17
C LYS A 389 -8.98 19.94 -9.60
#